data_fab4713b30c60814a3c4fe5e3a2fdf97
#
_entry.id   fab4713b30c60814a3c4fe5e3a2fdf97
#
_cell.length_a   1.000
_cell.length_b   1.000
_cell.length_c   1.000
_cell.angle_alpha   90.00
_cell.angle_beta   90.00
_cell.angle_gamma   90.00
#
_symmetry.space_group_name_H-M   'P 1'
#
loop_
_entity.id
_entity.type
_entity.pdbx_description
1 polymer ?
#
loop_
_entity_poly.entity_id
_entity_poly.type
_entity_poly.pdbx_seq_one_letter_code
_entity_poly.pdbx_strand_id
1 'polypeptide(L)'
;MPHADPSDQRDPRDPHRTPDTPGASGANPLAGVRVLDLSQTLPGPFCTQVLADLGADVLKVEPPTGDMTRHSPTGIFHTANRNKRSLVIDLKQPEGLATCLRLAEGCDVFVEGFRPGVVDRLGVGYEAVARLRPGVVYCSISGYGQQGPLAKAPGHDLNYLAASGALAFSGSWRRLGPQRPGLPVADLSASLYAAVSIVAALRRRDLTGQGAHLDIALADCATAWAAVRGGLNQGLRDEERMHLFPTNDLFRCADGRRIALGVVEEHFWRGLCKAASADEPRLNDPRFATEPGRRERGDELSTLLGELFLRDTAESWVRRLGAHDVPVQRV
;
A
#
# COMPACT_ATOMS: atom_id res chain seq x y z
N MET A 1 -41.17 2.01 29.41
CA MET A 1 -39.73 1.99 29.74
C MET A 1 -39.12 0.91 28.88
N PRO A 2 -38.34 1.19 27.83
CA PRO A 2 -37.67 0.16 27.05
C PRO A 2 -36.42 -0.32 27.81
N HIS A 3 -36.27 -1.64 27.89
CA HIS A 3 -35.10 -2.31 28.44
C HIS A 3 -33.87 -2.05 27.62
N ALA A 4 -32.79 -1.56 28.24
CA ALA A 4 -31.48 -1.46 27.63
C ALA A 4 -30.87 -2.87 27.47
N ASP A 5 -30.33 -3.15 26.28
CA ASP A 5 -29.61 -4.38 25.93
C ASP A 5 -28.27 -4.44 26.69
N PRO A 6 -27.96 -5.52 27.45
CA PRO A 6 -26.71 -5.63 28.21
C PRO A 6 -25.47 -5.95 27.39
N SER A 7 -25.55 -6.03 26.06
CA SER A 7 -24.44 -6.52 25.19
C SER A 7 -23.43 -5.50 24.72
N ASP A 8 -23.51 -4.21 25.11
CA ASP A 8 -22.55 -3.16 24.69
C ASP A 8 -21.50 -2.82 25.78
N GLN A 9 -20.97 -3.84 26.45
CA GLN A 9 -19.78 -3.68 27.29
C GLN A 9 -18.52 -3.95 26.44
N ARG A 10 -18.04 -2.93 25.74
CA ARG A 10 -16.76 -2.95 25.01
C ARG A 10 -15.61 -2.92 26.02
N ASP A 11 -14.69 -3.89 25.90
CA ASP A 11 -13.50 -3.98 26.77
C ASP A 11 -12.60 -2.74 26.61
N PRO A 12 -12.36 -1.95 27.67
CA PRO A 12 -11.49 -0.77 27.60
C PRO A 12 -10.01 -1.09 27.36
N ARG A 13 -9.60 -2.35 27.30
CA ARG A 13 -8.22 -2.82 27.17
C ARG A 13 -7.87 -3.37 25.78
N ASP A 14 -8.73 -3.17 24.77
CA ASP A 14 -8.44 -3.57 23.40
C ASP A 14 -7.21 -2.81 22.88
N PRO A 15 -6.06 -3.47 22.59
CA PRO A 15 -4.84 -2.84 22.11
C PRO A 15 -4.95 -2.30 20.68
N HIS A 16 -6.04 -2.60 19.96
CA HIS A 16 -6.34 -2.07 18.63
C HIS A 16 -7.33 -0.91 18.65
N ARG A 17 -7.71 -0.45 19.84
CA ARG A 17 -8.53 0.74 19.98
C ARG A 17 -7.72 1.96 19.59
N THR A 18 -8.03 2.55 18.45
CA THR A 18 -7.65 3.94 18.17
C THR A 18 -8.27 4.83 19.25
N PRO A 19 -7.49 5.67 19.94
CA PRO A 19 -8.06 6.55 20.96
C PRO A 19 -9.12 7.44 20.29
N ASP A 20 -10.33 7.42 20.85
CA ASP A 20 -11.34 8.43 20.57
C ASP A 20 -10.73 9.77 20.97
N THR A 21 -10.31 10.56 20.00
CA THR A 21 -9.81 11.91 20.26
C THR A 21 -10.99 12.77 20.66
N PRO A 22 -11.13 13.16 21.94
CA PRO A 22 -12.21 14.05 22.36
C PRO A 22 -11.90 15.43 21.82
N GLY A 23 -12.74 15.95 20.93
CA GLY A 23 -12.76 17.39 20.69
C GLY A 23 -12.57 17.89 19.27
N ALA A 24 -12.82 17.09 18.24
CA ALA A 24 -13.03 17.63 16.90
C ALA A 24 -14.49 17.46 16.51
N SER A 25 -15.34 18.40 16.91
CA SER A 25 -16.63 18.66 16.24
C SER A 25 -16.33 19.33 14.88
N GLY A 26 -15.42 18.75 14.09
CA GLY A 26 -15.11 19.17 12.74
C GLY A 26 -15.79 18.21 11.77
N ALA A 27 -16.47 18.76 10.76
CA ALA A 27 -16.91 17.97 9.61
C ALA A 27 -15.73 17.14 9.09
N ASN A 28 -15.99 15.90 8.65
CA ASN A 28 -14.98 15.07 8.01
C ASN A 28 -14.25 15.88 6.92
N PRO A 29 -12.93 15.68 6.72
CA PRO A 29 -12.14 16.52 5.78
C PRO A 29 -12.72 16.64 4.37
N LEU A 30 -13.39 15.60 3.89
CA LEU A 30 -14.04 15.56 2.57
C LEU A 30 -15.58 15.58 2.65
N ALA A 31 -16.15 16.07 3.76
CA ALA A 31 -17.60 16.22 3.86
C ALA A 31 -18.14 17.12 2.74
N GLY A 32 -19.17 16.63 2.02
CA GLY A 32 -19.77 17.33 0.89
C GLY A 32 -19.12 17.05 -0.48
N VAL A 33 -17.93 16.40 -0.50
CA VAL A 33 -17.31 15.94 -1.75
C VAL A 33 -18.02 14.69 -2.28
N ARG A 34 -18.46 14.73 -3.53
CA ARG A 34 -19.14 13.62 -4.21
C ARG A 34 -18.21 12.97 -5.22
N VAL A 35 -18.01 11.66 -5.07
CA VAL A 35 -17.12 10.84 -5.90
C VAL A 35 -17.95 9.85 -6.71
N LEU A 36 -17.79 9.83 -8.02
CA LEU A 36 -18.32 8.81 -8.90
C LEU A 36 -17.19 7.85 -9.26
N ASP A 37 -17.31 6.59 -8.81
CA ASP A 37 -16.28 5.56 -8.90
C ASP A 37 -16.68 4.49 -9.90
N LEU A 38 -16.05 4.48 -11.08
CA LEU A 38 -16.23 3.48 -12.13
C LEU A 38 -15.13 2.41 -12.14
N SER A 39 -14.22 2.49 -11.17
CA SER A 39 -13.08 1.58 -11.09
C SER A 39 -13.47 0.18 -10.59
N GLN A 40 -12.66 -0.82 -10.88
CA GLN A 40 -12.84 -2.20 -10.47
C GLN A 40 -11.55 -2.77 -9.89
N THR A 41 -11.66 -3.94 -9.29
CA THR A 41 -10.57 -4.72 -8.70
C THR A 41 -9.98 -4.10 -7.43
N LEU A 42 -8.79 -3.48 -7.46
CA LEU A 42 -8.13 -2.98 -6.26
C LEU A 42 -7.66 -1.52 -6.35
N PRO A 43 -6.89 -1.06 -7.34
CA PRO A 43 -6.25 0.26 -7.24
C PRO A 43 -7.24 1.42 -7.11
N GLY A 44 -8.21 1.51 -8.01
CA GLY A 44 -9.25 2.53 -7.96
C GLY A 44 -10.19 2.38 -6.77
N PRO A 45 -10.75 1.18 -6.51
CA PRO A 45 -11.59 0.96 -5.35
C PRO A 45 -10.91 1.30 -4.02
N PHE A 46 -9.64 0.97 -3.82
CA PHE A 46 -8.93 1.33 -2.59
C PHE A 46 -8.67 2.84 -2.49
N CYS A 47 -8.36 3.52 -3.61
CA CYS A 47 -8.28 4.97 -3.65
C CYS A 47 -9.58 5.62 -3.18
N THR A 48 -10.72 5.24 -3.78
CA THR A 48 -12.02 5.83 -3.44
C THR A 48 -12.54 5.41 -2.08
N GLN A 49 -12.11 4.27 -1.55
CA GLN A 49 -12.35 3.86 -0.16
C GLN A 49 -11.61 4.80 0.82
N VAL A 50 -10.36 5.17 0.54
CA VAL A 50 -9.63 6.15 1.35
C VAL A 50 -10.36 7.51 1.35
N LEU A 51 -10.89 7.95 0.21
CA LEU A 51 -11.70 9.17 0.14
C LEU A 51 -13.00 9.05 0.95
N ALA A 52 -13.66 7.88 0.91
CA ALA A 52 -14.86 7.61 1.71
C ALA A 52 -14.56 7.62 3.22
N ASP A 53 -13.43 7.05 3.64
CA ASP A 53 -13.00 7.08 5.05
C ASP A 53 -12.69 8.52 5.53
N LEU A 54 -12.31 9.42 4.61
CA LEU A 54 -12.14 10.84 4.86
C LEU A 54 -13.46 11.63 4.80
N GLY A 55 -14.59 10.96 4.55
CA GLY A 55 -15.93 11.54 4.58
C GLY A 55 -16.54 11.96 3.24
N ALA A 56 -15.92 11.60 2.11
CA ALA A 56 -16.53 11.80 0.80
C ALA A 56 -17.75 10.87 0.60
N ASP A 57 -18.77 11.35 -0.10
CA ASP A 57 -19.91 10.54 -0.56
C ASP A 57 -19.53 9.82 -1.85
N VAL A 58 -19.19 8.53 -1.74
CA VAL A 58 -18.73 7.72 -2.88
C VAL A 58 -19.86 6.86 -3.43
N LEU A 59 -20.20 7.06 -4.71
CA LEU A 59 -21.09 6.20 -5.47
C LEU A 59 -20.28 5.35 -6.45
N LYS A 60 -20.22 4.05 -6.20
CA LYS A 60 -19.59 3.08 -7.09
C LYS A 60 -20.58 2.65 -8.19
N VAL A 61 -20.17 2.83 -9.43
CA VAL A 61 -20.90 2.35 -10.60
C VAL A 61 -20.33 1.00 -11.04
N GLU A 62 -21.17 0.00 -11.09
CA GLU A 62 -20.78 -1.36 -11.47
C GLU A 62 -21.53 -1.81 -12.74
N PRO A 63 -20.88 -2.61 -13.62
CA PRO A 63 -21.57 -3.23 -14.73
C PRO A 63 -22.60 -4.25 -14.22
N PRO A 64 -23.52 -4.75 -15.06
CA PRO A 64 -24.51 -5.76 -14.67
C PRO A 64 -23.91 -7.04 -14.08
N THR A 65 -22.66 -7.35 -14.43
CA THR A 65 -21.90 -8.49 -13.85
C THR A 65 -21.31 -8.20 -12.48
N GLY A 66 -21.38 -6.96 -12.00
CA GLY A 66 -20.71 -6.50 -10.79
C GLY A 66 -19.19 -6.31 -10.96
N ASP A 67 -18.55 -5.83 -9.89
CA ASP A 67 -17.08 -5.81 -9.78
C ASP A 67 -16.56 -7.25 -9.72
N MET A 68 -15.49 -7.55 -10.47
CA MET A 68 -14.88 -8.89 -10.53
C MET A 68 -14.52 -9.45 -9.15
N THR A 69 -14.18 -8.58 -8.21
CA THR A 69 -13.76 -8.96 -6.84
C THR A 69 -14.92 -9.34 -5.92
N ARG A 70 -16.19 -9.10 -6.31
CA ARG A 70 -17.37 -9.52 -5.54
C ARG A 70 -17.42 -11.03 -5.28
N HIS A 71 -16.94 -11.81 -6.25
CA HIS A 71 -16.92 -13.26 -6.19
C HIS A 71 -15.59 -13.84 -5.75
N SER A 72 -14.63 -12.98 -5.39
CA SER A 72 -13.32 -13.42 -4.89
C SER A 72 -13.42 -13.94 -3.46
N PRO A 73 -12.87 -15.14 -3.17
CA PRO A 73 -12.84 -15.69 -1.81
C PRO A 73 -11.94 -14.89 -0.85
N THR A 74 -11.17 -13.94 -1.36
CA THR A 74 -10.22 -13.15 -0.56
C THR A 74 -10.86 -12.02 0.25
N GLY A 75 -12.16 -11.74 0.06
CA GLY A 75 -12.85 -10.64 0.74
C GLY A 75 -12.41 -9.24 0.30
N ILE A 76 -11.58 -9.14 -0.73
CA ILE A 76 -10.99 -7.88 -1.22
C ILE A 76 -12.05 -6.85 -1.60
N PHE A 77 -13.20 -7.29 -2.13
CA PHE A 77 -14.30 -6.40 -2.46
C PHE A 77 -14.78 -5.61 -1.24
N HIS A 78 -15.04 -6.29 -0.14
CA HIS A 78 -15.56 -5.65 1.09
C HIS A 78 -14.54 -4.72 1.71
N THR A 79 -13.26 -5.10 1.68
CA THR A 79 -12.18 -4.26 2.21
C THR A 79 -12.00 -2.98 1.40
N ALA A 80 -11.98 -3.08 0.07
CA ALA A 80 -11.71 -1.93 -0.82
C ALA A 80 -12.96 -1.08 -1.14
N ASN A 81 -14.16 -1.50 -0.71
CA ASN A 81 -15.41 -0.79 -1.04
C ASN A 81 -16.27 -0.44 0.18
N ARG A 82 -15.74 -0.55 1.42
CA ARG A 82 -16.48 -0.09 2.59
C ARG A 82 -16.79 1.41 2.49
N ASN A 83 -17.85 1.82 3.15
CA ASN A 83 -18.33 3.21 3.20
C ASN A 83 -18.78 3.78 1.84
N LYS A 84 -19.01 2.93 0.81
CA LYS A 84 -19.51 3.35 -0.48
C LYS A 84 -20.98 2.89 -0.68
N ARG A 85 -21.71 3.63 -1.47
CA ARG A 85 -22.95 3.18 -2.07
C ARG A 85 -22.64 2.57 -3.45
N SER A 86 -23.45 1.63 -3.92
CA SER A 86 -23.27 1.01 -5.22
C SER A 86 -24.54 1.14 -6.07
N LEU A 87 -24.32 1.29 -7.38
CA LEU A 87 -25.36 1.34 -8.39
C LEU A 87 -24.93 0.53 -9.62
N VAL A 88 -25.81 -0.32 -10.12
CA VAL A 88 -25.55 -1.08 -11.36
C VAL A 88 -25.99 -0.26 -12.56
N ILE A 89 -25.06 -0.03 -13.50
CA ILE A 89 -25.33 0.69 -14.77
C ILE A 89 -24.61 -0.04 -15.90
N ASP A 90 -25.36 -0.38 -16.95
CA ASP A 90 -24.75 -0.85 -18.21
C ASP A 90 -24.41 0.34 -19.11
N LEU A 91 -23.14 0.76 -19.10
CA LEU A 91 -22.66 1.85 -19.94
C LEU A 91 -22.69 1.58 -21.45
N LYS A 92 -22.96 0.34 -21.85
CA LYS A 92 -23.15 -0.02 -23.26
C LYS A 92 -24.56 0.28 -23.78
N GLN A 93 -25.50 0.55 -22.87
CA GLN A 93 -26.86 0.92 -23.20
C GLN A 93 -27.00 2.45 -23.16
N PRO A 94 -27.75 3.06 -24.13
CA PRO A 94 -27.95 4.52 -24.17
C PRO A 94 -28.49 5.10 -22.86
N GLU A 95 -29.46 4.42 -22.24
CA GLU A 95 -30.08 4.84 -20.98
C GLU A 95 -29.10 4.79 -19.81
N GLY A 96 -28.20 3.76 -19.79
CA GLY A 96 -27.15 3.62 -18.81
C GLY A 96 -26.13 4.74 -18.94
N LEU A 97 -25.65 5.01 -20.15
CA LEU A 97 -24.75 6.12 -20.44
C LEU A 97 -25.36 7.46 -20.00
N ALA A 98 -26.63 7.74 -20.43
CA ALA A 98 -27.30 8.97 -20.04
C ALA A 98 -27.43 9.12 -18.51
N THR A 99 -27.67 8.02 -17.81
CA THR A 99 -27.74 8.01 -16.34
C THR A 99 -26.39 8.30 -15.71
N CYS A 100 -25.31 7.69 -16.20
CA CYS A 100 -23.96 7.93 -15.72
C CYS A 100 -23.53 9.39 -15.94
N LEU A 101 -23.83 9.97 -17.11
CA LEU A 101 -23.51 11.37 -17.40
C LEU A 101 -24.28 12.34 -16.49
N ARG A 102 -25.57 12.09 -16.20
CA ARG A 102 -26.33 12.88 -15.21
C ARG A 102 -25.72 12.82 -13.80
N LEU A 103 -25.20 11.66 -13.40
CA LEU A 103 -24.48 11.53 -12.13
C LEU A 103 -23.15 12.30 -12.16
N ALA A 104 -22.45 12.29 -13.29
CA ALA A 104 -21.19 13.00 -13.48
C ALA A 104 -21.37 14.53 -13.41
N GLU A 105 -22.47 15.10 -13.89
CA GLU A 105 -22.78 16.53 -13.72
C GLU A 105 -22.76 16.98 -12.27
N GLY A 106 -23.14 16.09 -11.38
CA GLY A 106 -23.23 16.36 -9.94
C GLY A 106 -22.01 15.94 -9.14
N CYS A 107 -20.98 15.31 -9.72
CA CYS A 107 -19.82 14.85 -8.96
C CYS A 107 -18.70 15.91 -8.92
N ASP A 108 -17.89 15.84 -7.87
CA ASP A 108 -16.69 16.63 -7.72
C ASP A 108 -15.44 15.89 -8.21
N VAL A 109 -15.49 14.54 -8.08
CA VAL A 109 -14.43 13.63 -8.48
C VAL A 109 -15.03 12.51 -9.31
N PHE A 110 -14.38 12.19 -10.43
CA PHE A 110 -14.69 11.05 -11.28
C PHE A 110 -13.47 10.14 -11.33
N VAL A 111 -13.61 8.87 -10.93
CA VAL A 111 -12.49 7.91 -10.89
C VAL A 111 -12.80 6.72 -11.81
N GLU A 112 -11.84 6.37 -12.65
CA GLU A 112 -11.95 5.20 -13.50
C GLU A 112 -10.64 4.39 -13.51
N GLY A 113 -10.73 3.10 -13.86
CA GLY A 113 -9.58 2.18 -13.87
C GLY A 113 -9.54 1.33 -15.14
N PHE A 114 -10.04 1.84 -16.27
CA PHE A 114 -10.04 1.12 -17.53
C PHE A 114 -8.70 1.27 -18.28
N ARG A 115 -8.49 0.42 -19.26
CA ARG A 115 -7.38 0.63 -20.19
C ARG A 115 -7.62 1.91 -21.02
N PRO A 116 -6.55 2.63 -21.40
CA PRO A 116 -6.66 3.84 -22.18
C PRO A 116 -7.56 3.71 -23.42
N GLY A 117 -8.43 4.70 -23.63
CA GLY A 117 -9.39 4.77 -24.72
C GLY A 117 -10.68 3.95 -24.52
N VAL A 118 -10.83 3.18 -23.43
CA VAL A 118 -12.08 2.46 -23.14
C VAL A 118 -13.18 3.43 -22.72
N VAL A 119 -12.90 4.33 -21.79
CA VAL A 119 -13.87 5.33 -21.31
C VAL A 119 -14.33 6.28 -22.41
N ASP A 120 -13.47 6.60 -23.38
CA ASP A 120 -13.82 7.43 -24.53
C ASP A 120 -14.83 6.72 -25.42
N ARG A 121 -14.61 5.42 -25.71
CA ARG A 121 -15.56 4.59 -26.46
C ARG A 121 -16.89 4.37 -25.73
N LEU A 122 -16.88 4.40 -24.40
CA LEU A 122 -18.07 4.32 -23.56
C LEU A 122 -18.79 5.67 -23.42
N GLY A 123 -18.20 6.77 -23.89
CA GLY A 123 -18.77 8.11 -23.82
C GLY A 123 -18.65 8.81 -22.46
N VAL A 124 -17.82 8.30 -21.56
CA VAL A 124 -17.57 8.84 -20.21
C VAL A 124 -16.10 9.23 -19.99
N GLY A 125 -15.34 9.46 -21.06
CA GLY A 125 -13.96 9.96 -21.00
C GLY A 125 -13.90 11.39 -20.46
N TYR A 126 -12.66 11.83 -20.12
CA TYR A 126 -12.42 13.14 -19.51
C TYR A 126 -13.10 14.29 -20.25
N GLU A 127 -12.95 14.38 -21.57
CA GLU A 127 -13.53 15.46 -22.37
C GLU A 127 -15.06 15.49 -22.30
N ALA A 128 -15.72 14.32 -22.24
CA ALA A 128 -17.17 14.24 -22.14
C ALA A 128 -17.64 14.73 -20.77
N VAL A 129 -16.99 14.28 -19.68
CA VAL A 129 -17.35 14.65 -18.32
C VAL A 129 -17.00 16.10 -18.01
N ALA A 130 -15.82 16.60 -18.46
CA ALA A 130 -15.39 17.98 -18.23
C ALA A 130 -16.29 19.01 -18.93
N ARG A 131 -16.90 18.69 -20.09
CA ARG A 131 -17.89 19.56 -20.70
C ARG A 131 -19.15 19.73 -19.86
N LEU A 132 -19.56 18.70 -19.13
CA LEU A 132 -20.72 18.73 -18.22
C LEU A 132 -20.38 19.37 -16.88
N ARG A 133 -19.16 19.11 -16.38
CA ARG A 133 -18.68 19.59 -15.11
C ARG A 133 -17.24 20.14 -15.25
N PRO A 134 -17.06 21.41 -15.66
CA PRO A 134 -15.72 22.00 -15.89
C PRO A 134 -14.78 21.96 -14.68
N GLY A 135 -15.35 21.97 -13.48
CA GLY A 135 -14.58 21.86 -12.22
C GLY A 135 -14.34 20.42 -11.76
N VAL A 136 -14.60 19.39 -12.56
CA VAL A 136 -14.38 18.01 -12.15
C VAL A 136 -12.90 17.69 -11.97
N VAL A 137 -12.58 16.93 -10.92
CA VAL A 137 -11.29 16.23 -10.79
C VAL A 137 -11.48 14.82 -11.35
N TYR A 138 -11.01 14.61 -12.57
CA TYR A 138 -11.08 13.32 -13.25
C TYR A 138 -9.79 12.55 -13.03
N CYS A 139 -9.86 11.34 -12.50
CA CYS A 139 -8.69 10.51 -12.20
C CYS A 139 -8.75 9.19 -12.96
N SER A 140 -7.82 9.01 -13.89
CA SER A 140 -7.57 7.76 -14.60
C SER A 140 -6.46 6.99 -13.90
N ILE A 141 -6.73 5.76 -13.46
CA ILE A 141 -5.76 4.88 -12.82
C ILE A 141 -5.51 3.70 -13.75
N SER A 142 -4.30 3.61 -14.31
CA SER A 142 -3.98 2.57 -15.30
C SER A 142 -2.60 1.96 -15.05
N GLY A 143 -2.32 0.83 -15.69
CA GLY A 143 -1.06 0.10 -15.46
C GLY A 143 0.18 0.91 -15.79
N TYR A 144 0.18 1.57 -16.96
CA TYR A 144 1.34 2.26 -17.52
C TYR A 144 1.05 3.70 -17.97
N GLY A 145 -0.03 4.31 -17.48
CA GLY A 145 -0.46 5.65 -17.88
C GLY A 145 -1.28 5.66 -19.17
N GLN A 146 -1.79 6.86 -19.49
CA GLN A 146 -2.66 7.07 -20.66
C GLN A 146 -1.88 7.14 -21.97
N GLN A 147 -0.57 7.35 -21.92
CA GLN A 147 0.30 7.55 -23.09
C GLN A 147 1.55 6.67 -23.00
N GLY A 148 2.29 6.58 -24.12
CA GLY A 148 3.55 5.84 -24.19
C GLY A 148 3.39 4.42 -24.76
N PRO A 149 4.53 3.74 -24.97
CA PRO A 149 4.57 2.46 -25.70
C PRO A 149 3.86 1.32 -24.94
N LEU A 150 3.78 1.38 -23.62
CA LEU A 150 3.15 0.36 -22.78
C LEU A 150 1.72 0.69 -22.39
N ALA A 151 1.15 1.85 -22.77
CA ALA A 151 -0.17 2.31 -22.32
C ALA A 151 -1.27 1.26 -22.52
N LYS A 152 -1.22 0.46 -23.59
CA LYS A 152 -2.19 -0.60 -23.90
C LYS A 152 -1.76 -1.99 -23.43
N ALA A 153 -0.57 -2.13 -22.83
CA ALA A 153 -0.09 -3.43 -22.37
C ALA A 153 -0.93 -3.95 -21.19
N PRO A 154 -1.22 -5.26 -21.15
CA PRO A 154 -1.86 -5.88 -19.99
C PRO A 154 -0.86 -6.01 -18.84
N GLY A 155 -1.37 -5.99 -17.60
CA GLY A 155 -0.56 -6.23 -16.43
C GLY A 155 -1.38 -6.34 -15.16
N HIS A 156 -0.72 -6.86 -14.14
CA HIS A 156 -1.13 -6.88 -12.75
C HIS A 156 0.02 -6.36 -11.89
N ASP A 157 -0.18 -6.18 -10.61
CA ASP A 157 0.77 -5.67 -9.64
C ASP A 157 2.23 -6.11 -9.89
N LEU A 158 2.45 -7.43 -10.01
CA LEU A 158 3.78 -7.98 -10.20
C LEU A 158 4.47 -7.52 -11.51
N ASN A 159 3.68 -7.29 -12.58
CA ASN A 159 4.20 -6.80 -13.84
C ASN A 159 4.65 -5.33 -13.72
N TYR A 160 3.88 -4.51 -12.99
CA TYR A 160 4.22 -3.10 -12.76
C TYR A 160 5.44 -2.97 -11.85
N LEU A 161 5.57 -3.82 -10.81
CA LEU A 161 6.78 -3.90 -9.97
C LEU A 161 8.01 -4.32 -10.76
N ALA A 162 7.87 -5.26 -11.71
CA ALA A 162 8.98 -5.66 -12.56
C ALA A 162 9.40 -4.54 -13.53
N ALA A 163 8.42 -3.90 -14.19
CA ALA A 163 8.66 -2.82 -15.14
C ALA A 163 9.30 -1.58 -14.47
N SER A 164 8.95 -1.30 -13.22
CA SER A 164 9.49 -0.17 -12.44
C SER A 164 10.89 -0.43 -11.86
N GLY A 165 11.38 -1.65 -11.92
CA GLY A 165 12.60 -2.06 -11.21
C GLY A 165 12.43 -2.28 -9.70
N ALA A 166 11.26 -1.96 -9.12
CA ALA A 166 11.01 -2.12 -7.68
C ALA A 166 11.18 -3.56 -7.20
N LEU A 167 10.89 -4.53 -8.09
CA LEU A 167 11.02 -5.95 -7.76
C LEU A 167 12.46 -6.37 -7.46
N ALA A 168 13.45 -5.69 -8.02
CA ALA A 168 14.87 -5.95 -7.75
C ALA A 168 15.26 -5.68 -6.30
N PHE A 169 14.53 -4.79 -5.60
CA PHE A 169 14.77 -4.48 -4.18
C PHE A 169 14.05 -5.41 -3.19
N SER A 170 13.36 -6.42 -3.68
CA SER A 170 12.75 -7.45 -2.84
C SER A 170 13.78 -8.55 -2.49
N GLY A 171 13.47 -9.35 -1.48
CA GLY A 171 14.36 -10.41 -1.02
C GLY A 171 14.92 -10.19 0.37
N SER A 172 15.86 -11.03 0.76
CA SER A 172 16.53 -10.99 2.07
C SER A 172 18.00 -11.32 1.92
N TRP A 173 18.80 -11.12 2.98
CA TRP A 173 20.24 -11.44 2.94
C TRP A 173 20.52 -12.88 2.53
N ARG A 174 19.72 -13.82 3.04
CA ARG A 174 19.86 -15.28 2.78
C ARG A 174 19.16 -15.73 1.50
N ARG A 175 18.32 -14.92 0.92
CA ARG A 175 17.53 -15.23 -0.28
C ARG A 175 17.53 -14.05 -1.23
N LEU A 176 18.63 -13.96 -1.96
CA LEU A 176 18.85 -12.90 -2.95
C LEU A 176 17.93 -13.04 -4.17
N GLY A 177 17.87 -11.95 -4.91
CA GLY A 177 17.12 -11.84 -6.15
C GLY A 177 15.63 -11.50 -5.93
N PRO A 178 14.94 -11.21 -7.03
CA PRO A 178 13.55 -10.78 -6.99
C PRO A 178 12.64 -11.79 -6.32
N GLN A 179 11.89 -11.33 -5.32
CA GLN A 179 10.88 -12.10 -4.60
C GLN A 179 9.51 -11.46 -4.84
N ARG A 180 8.48 -12.29 -4.99
CA ARG A 180 7.11 -11.79 -5.05
C ARG A 180 6.71 -11.24 -3.67
N PRO A 181 6.36 -9.94 -3.54
CA PRO A 181 5.78 -9.41 -2.32
C PRO A 181 4.45 -10.09 -1.99
N GLY A 182 4.15 -10.25 -0.71
CA GLY A 182 2.86 -10.77 -0.24
C GLY A 182 1.72 -9.77 -0.40
N LEU A 183 2.05 -8.48 -0.50
CA LEU A 183 1.09 -7.39 -0.72
C LEU A 183 1.19 -6.88 -2.17
N PRO A 184 0.09 -6.43 -2.79
CA PRO A 184 0.07 -5.81 -4.11
C PRO A 184 0.59 -4.36 -4.02
N VAL A 185 1.91 -4.18 -4.00
CA VAL A 185 2.58 -2.92 -3.67
C VAL A 185 2.37 -1.85 -4.73
N ALA A 186 2.40 -2.21 -6.03
CA ALA A 186 2.14 -1.25 -7.10
C ALA A 186 0.69 -0.75 -7.07
N ASP A 187 -0.26 -1.67 -6.85
CA ASP A 187 -1.69 -1.33 -6.74
C ASP A 187 -1.95 -0.38 -5.56
N LEU A 188 -1.42 -0.71 -4.39
CA LEU A 188 -1.61 0.10 -3.18
C LEU A 188 -0.89 1.45 -3.26
N SER A 189 0.32 1.50 -3.82
CA SER A 189 1.03 2.76 -4.03
C SER A 189 0.25 3.70 -4.95
N ALA A 190 -0.22 3.20 -6.09
CA ALA A 190 -1.01 3.98 -7.03
C ALA A 190 -2.33 4.48 -6.41
N SER A 191 -2.99 3.64 -5.60
CA SER A 191 -4.20 4.05 -4.88
C SER A 191 -3.96 5.25 -3.98
N LEU A 192 -2.86 5.25 -3.23
CA LEU A 192 -2.50 6.35 -2.32
C LEU A 192 -2.05 7.59 -3.09
N TYR A 193 -1.24 7.44 -4.16
CA TYR A 193 -0.90 8.58 -5.03
C TYR A 193 -2.15 9.19 -5.66
N ALA A 194 -3.09 8.37 -6.13
CA ALA A 194 -4.37 8.84 -6.66
C ALA A 194 -5.15 9.63 -5.60
N ALA A 195 -5.30 9.09 -4.38
CA ALA A 195 -6.03 9.76 -3.31
C ALA A 195 -5.40 11.11 -2.93
N VAL A 196 -4.08 11.17 -2.75
CA VAL A 196 -3.34 12.41 -2.46
C VAL A 196 -3.47 13.41 -3.61
N SER A 197 -3.33 12.97 -4.86
CA SER A 197 -3.46 13.82 -6.05
C SER A 197 -4.87 14.38 -6.19
N ILE A 198 -5.91 13.58 -5.91
CA ILE A 198 -7.31 14.03 -5.89
C ILE A 198 -7.52 15.10 -4.85
N VAL A 199 -7.05 14.90 -3.61
CA VAL A 199 -7.18 15.90 -2.53
C VAL A 199 -6.45 17.20 -2.89
N ALA A 200 -5.24 17.10 -3.45
CA ALA A 200 -4.48 18.27 -3.92
C ALA A 200 -5.20 19.01 -5.06
N ALA A 201 -5.78 18.26 -6.02
CA ALA A 201 -6.55 18.84 -7.12
C ALA A 201 -7.84 19.49 -6.66
N LEU A 202 -8.55 18.90 -5.70
CA LEU A 202 -9.73 19.52 -5.04
C LEU A 202 -9.32 20.85 -4.37
N ARG A 203 -8.21 20.85 -3.62
CA ARG A 203 -7.70 22.09 -3.00
C ARG A 203 -7.37 23.16 -4.03
N ARG A 204 -6.74 22.79 -5.16
CA ARG A 204 -6.48 23.72 -6.26
C ARG A 204 -7.79 24.23 -6.88
N ARG A 205 -8.74 23.34 -7.13
CA ARG A 205 -10.07 23.70 -7.66
C ARG A 205 -10.79 24.71 -6.77
N ASP A 206 -10.75 24.52 -5.45
CA ASP A 206 -11.40 25.43 -4.50
C ASP A 206 -10.81 26.85 -4.56
N LEU A 207 -9.54 26.98 -4.95
CA LEU A 207 -8.85 28.26 -5.11
C LEU A 207 -9.04 28.90 -6.49
N THR A 208 -9.16 28.07 -7.54
CA THR A 208 -9.09 28.54 -8.93
C THR A 208 -10.39 28.34 -9.73
N GLY A 209 -11.31 27.52 -9.23
CA GLY A 209 -12.48 27.06 -9.96
C GLY A 209 -12.20 26.01 -11.03
N GLN A 210 -10.92 25.64 -11.28
CA GLN A 210 -10.53 24.76 -12.37
C GLN A 210 -10.41 23.31 -11.93
N GLY A 211 -11.02 22.40 -12.70
CA GLY A 211 -10.86 20.96 -12.56
C GLY A 211 -9.47 20.45 -12.99
N ALA A 212 -9.29 19.15 -13.01
CA ALA A 212 -8.05 18.49 -13.41
C ALA A 212 -8.31 17.13 -14.06
N HIS A 213 -7.46 16.75 -15.00
CA HIS A 213 -7.29 15.35 -15.39
C HIS A 213 -6.01 14.81 -14.75
N LEU A 214 -6.15 13.79 -13.92
CA LEU A 214 -5.05 13.11 -13.23
C LEU A 214 -4.80 11.77 -13.93
N ASP A 215 -3.59 11.57 -14.43
CA ASP A 215 -3.12 10.31 -15.01
C ASP A 215 -2.20 9.60 -13.99
N ILE A 216 -2.69 8.53 -13.40
CA ILE A 216 -1.99 7.76 -12.37
C ILE A 216 -1.59 6.40 -12.95
N ALA A 217 -0.29 6.23 -13.19
CA ALA A 217 0.27 4.98 -13.69
C ALA A 217 0.80 4.14 -12.52
N LEU A 218 0.37 2.88 -12.42
CA LEU A 218 0.82 1.96 -11.37
C LEU A 218 2.34 1.74 -11.42
N ALA A 219 2.89 1.60 -12.61
CA ALA A 219 4.33 1.44 -12.80
C ALA A 219 5.12 2.67 -12.36
N ASP A 220 4.63 3.90 -12.64
CA ASP A 220 5.30 5.13 -12.25
C ASP A 220 5.26 5.34 -10.73
N CYS A 221 4.14 5.02 -10.10
CA CYS A 221 4.01 5.06 -8.64
C CYS A 221 4.98 4.08 -7.97
N ALA A 222 5.10 2.86 -8.51
CA ALA A 222 6.09 1.88 -8.02
C ALA A 222 7.53 2.37 -8.27
N THR A 223 7.80 3.03 -9.41
CA THR A 223 9.09 3.64 -9.72
C THR A 223 9.44 4.74 -8.71
N ALA A 224 8.49 5.59 -8.36
CA ALA A 224 8.70 6.64 -7.36
C ALA A 224 9.10 6.06 -5.99
N TRP A 225 8.51 4.93 -5.58
CA TRP A 225 8.92 4.24 -4.35
C TRP A 225 10.28 3.57 -4.48
N ALA A 226 10.56 2.92 -5.63
CA ALA A 226 11.85 2.30 -5.90
C ALA A 226 12.98 3.34 -5.93
N ALA A 227 12.72 4.57 -6.38
CA ALA A 227 13.69 5.64 -6.46
C ALA A 227 14.34 5.99 -5.10
N VAL A 228 13.64 5.75 -4.00
CA VAL A 228 14.19 5.89 -2.63
C VAL A 228 15.40 4.96 -2.43
N ARG A 229 15.40 3.81 -3.10
CA ARG A 229 16.53 2.84 -3.10
C ARG A 229 17.45 3.02 -4.29
N GLY A 230 16.93 3.50 -5.44
CA GLY A 230 17.66 3.65 -6.70
C GLY A 230 18.85 4.61 -6.62
N GLY A 231 18.77 5.65 -5.78
CA GLY A 231 19.89 6.57 -5.53
C GLY A 231 21.11 5.89 -4.88
N LEU A 232 20.95 4.72 -4.28
CA LEU A 232 22.03 3.91 -3.72
C LEU A 232 22.81 3.14 -4.80
N ASN A 233 22.24 2.97 -6.01
CA ASN A 233 22.75 2.04 -7.02
C ASN A 233 23.45 2.73 -8.19
N GLN A 234 23.73 4.02 -8.14
CA GLN A 234 24.41 4.72 -9.23
C GLN A 234 25.90 4.37 -9.25
N GLY A 235 26.23 3.35 -10.02
CA GLY A 235 27.63 3.03 -10.38
C GLY A 235 28.26 1.81 -9.75
N LEU A 236 27.54 1.01 -9.00
CA LEU A 236 28.07 -0.14 -8.28
C LEU A 236 27.56 -1.46 -8.88
N ARG A 237 28.44 -2.40 -9.19
CA ARG A 237 28.09 -3.66 -9.87
C ARG A 237 27.85 -4.89 -8.95
N ASP A 238 28.13 -4.78 -7.63
CA ASP A 238 27.97 -5.89 -6.66
C ASP A 238 26.82 -5.67 -5.66
N GLU A 239 25.67 -5.22 -6.14
CA GLU A 239 24.75 -4.40 -5.37
C GLU A 239 23.44 -5.05 -5.01
N GLU A 240 23.27 -6.31 -5.35
CA GLU A 240 22.06 -7.04 -4.97
C GLU A 240 21.80 -7.00 -3.44
N ARG A 241 22.86 -6.71 -2.65
CA ARG A 241 22.81 -6.65 -1.19
C ARG A 241 22.91 -5.25 -0.57
N MET A 242 23.15 -4.19 -1.35
CA MET A 242 23.37 -2.84 -0.77
C MET A 242 22.22 -2.34 0.11
N HIS A 243 21.00 -2.69 -0.22
CA HIS A 243 19.80 -2.35 0.55
C HIS A 243 19.47 -3.36 1.67
N LEU A 244 20.23 -4.45 1.78
CA LEU A 244 20.02 -5.51 2.75
C LEU A 244 21.06 -5.41 3.88
N PHE A 245 20.69 -5.87 5.07
CA PHE A 245 21.57 -6.00 6.22
C PHE A 245 21.46 -7.44 6.74
N PRO A 246 22.58 -8.10 7.06
CA PRO A 246 22.56 -9.47 7.59
C PRO A 246 21.84 -9.54 8.95
N THR A 247 21.71 -8.40 9.63
CA THR A 247 21.11 -8.23 10.95
C THR A 247 19.70 -7.60 10.90
N ASN A 248 19.18 -7.30 9.70
CA ASN A 248 17.80 -6.84 9.46
C ASN A 248 17.12 -7.81 8.51
N ASP A 249 16.70 -8.97 9.03
CA ASP A 249 16.18 -10.08 8.24
C ASP A 249 15.22 -10.97 9.08
N LEU A 250 14.70 -12.01 8.46
CA LEU A 250 13.82 -13.00 9.06
C LEU A 250 14.61 -14.23 9.50
N PHE A 251 14.48 -14.60 10.78
CA PHE A 251 15.16 -15.78 11.33
C PHE A 251 14.15 -16.79 11.86
N ARG A 252 14.40 -18.08 11.59
CA ARG A 252 13.59 -19.18 12.12
C ARG A 252 14.03 -19.52 13.56
N CYS A 253 13.06 -19.79 14.43
CA CYS A 253 13.25 -20.16 15.82
C CYS A 253 12.97 -21.66 16.05
N ALA A 254 13.31 -22.15 17.25
CA ALA A 254 13.17 -23.57 17.62
C ALA A 254 11.73 -24.11 17.48
N ASP A 255 10.73 -23.25 17.72
CA ASP A 255 9.31 -23.58 17.61
C ASP A 255 8.77 -23.56 16.16
N GLY A 256 9.67 -23.39 15.17
CA GLY A 256 9.32 -23.32 13.75
C GLY A 256 8.76 -21.97 13.30
N ARG A 257 8.48 -21.07 14.21
CA ARG A 257 8.07 -19.69 13.93
C ARG A 257 9.26 -18.84 13.49
N ARG A 258 8.99 -17.62 13.06
CA ARG A 258 10.02 -16.66 12.67
C ARG A 258 9.95 -15.41 13.52
N ILE A 259 11.10 -14.76 13.65
CA ILE A 259 11.21 -13.39 14.12
C ILE A 259 11.71 -12.49 12.99
N ALA A 260 11.25 -11.25 12.98
CA ALA A 260 11.80 -10.16 12.20
C ALA A 260 12.76 -9.40 13.12
N LEU A 261 14.03 -9.40 12.80
CA LEU A 261 15.09 -8.68 13.53
C LEU A 261 15.41 -7.39 12.78
N GLY A 262 15.49 -6.26 13.49
CA GLY A 262 15.71 -4.93 12.92
C GLY A 262 16.98 -4.25 13.42
N VAL A 263 18.10 -4.96 13.51
CA VAL A 263 19.37 -4.43 14.01
C VAL A 263 20.17 -3.78 12.88
N VAL A 264 20.01 -2.49 12.71
CA VAL A 264 20.74 -1.68 11.72
C VAL A 264 21.77 -0.79 12.42
N GLU A 265 21.35 -0.07 13.47
CA GLU A 265 22.19 0.89 14.19
C GLU A 265 23.10 0.21 15.21
N GLU A 266 24.23 0.87 15.52
CA GLU A 266 25.26 0.33 16.42
C GLU A 266 24.77 0.09 17.86
N HIS A 267 23.83 0.89 18.34
CA HIS A 267 23.30 0.68 19.69
C HIS A 267 22.42 -0.58 19.77
N PHE A 268 21.65 -0.90 18.74
CA PHE A 268 20.89 -2.14 18.66
C PHE A 268 21.80 -3.36 18.52
N TRP A 269 22.91 -3.25 17.78
CA TRP A 269 23.93 -4.29 17.75
C TRP A 269 24.49 -4.59 19.14
N ARG A 270 24.86 -3.55 19.89
CA ARG A 270 25.32 -3.71 21.29
C ARG A 270 24.25 -4.33 22.18
N GLY A 271 22.98 -3.97 21.98
CA GLY A 271 21.84 -4.58 22.68
C GLY A 271 21.74 -6.09 22.39
N LEU A 272 21.82 -6.47 21.12
CA LEU A 272 21.83 -7.88 20.70
C LEU A 272 22.99 -8.66 21.33
N CYS A 273 24.22 -8.10 21.32
CA CYS A 273 25.37 -8.73 21.96
C CYS A 273 25.14 -8.91 23.47
N LYS A 274 24.64 -7.90 24.18
CA LYS A 274 24.32 -8.02 25.61
C LYS A 274 23.27 -9.10 25.88
N ALA A 275 22.27 -9.20 25.03
CA ALA A 275 21.19 -10.19 25.19
C ALA A 275 21.64 -11.61 24.87
N ALA A 276 22.57 -11.82 23.95
CA ALA A 276 22.78 -13.13 23.32
C ALA A 276 24.22 -13.67 23.37
N SER A 277 25.23 -12.86 23.78
CA SER A 277 26.63 -13.31 23.76
C SER A 277 26.97 -14.41 24.79
N ALA A 278 26.12 -14.60 25.80
CA ALA A 278 26.26 -15.75 26.70
C ALA A 278 26.01 -17.09 26.00
N ASP A 279 25.03 -17.09 25.04
CA ASP A 279 24.71 -18.26 24.23
C ASP A 279 25.62 -18.37 23.00
N GLU A 280 26.05 -17.21 22.47
CA GLU A 280 26.85 -17.13 21.26
C GLU A 280 28.00 -16.12 21.40
N PRO A 281 29.11 -16.52 22.03
CA PRO A 281 30.27 -15.63 22.29
C PRO A 281 30.87 -15.02 21.00
N ARG A 282 30.73 -15.67 19.85
CA ARG A 282 31.21 -15.18 18.54
C ARG A 282 30.58 -13.83 18.13
N LEU A 283 29.46 -13.42 18.72
CA LEU A 283 28.88 -12.09 18.51
C LEU A 283 29.81 -10.96 18.96
N ASN A 284 30.71 -11.23 19.92
CA ASN A 284 31.70 -10.25 20.41
C ASN A 284 33.01 -10.25 19.59
N ASP A 285 33.05 -10.96 18.45
CA ASP A 285 34.23 -10.90 17.59
C ASP A 285 34.45 -9.46 17.11
N PRO A 286 35.66 -8.89 17.26
CA PRO A 286 35.98 -7.52 16.83
C PRO A 286 35.64 -7.25 15.35
N ARG A 287 35.60 -8.28 14.51
CA ARG A 287 35.24 -8.18 13.09
C ARG A 287 33.78 -7.75 12.89
N PHE A 288 32.92 -7.98 13.89
CA PHE A 288 31.49 -7.56 13.87
C PHE A 288 31.25 -6.25 14.63
N ALA A 289 32.31 -5.62 15.19
CA ALA A 289 32.15 -4.43 16.02
C ALA A 289 31.55 -3.22 15.29
N THR A 290 31.70 -3.13 13.95
CA THR A 290 31.20 -2.01 13.14
C THR A 290 30.25 -2.51 12.05
N GLU A 291 29.36 -1.63 11.59
CA GLU A 291 28.42 -1.96 10.50
C GLU A 291 29.16 -2.41 9.22
N PRO A 292 30.22 -1.73 8.73
CA PRO A 292 30.96 -2.21 7.57
C PRO A 292 31.54 -3.62 7.77
N GLY A 293 32.09 -3.91 8.95
CA GLY A 293 32.63 -5.23 9.28
C GLY A 293 31.55 -6.32 9.29
N ARG A 294 30.37 -6.03 9.83
CA ARG A 294 29.22 -6.94 9.78
C ARG A 294 28.75 -7.19 8.37
N ARG A 295 28.77 -6.17 7.52
CA ARG A 295 28.37 -6.28 6.11
C ARG A 295 29.37 -7.09 5.31
N GLU A 296 30.65 -6.82 5.46
CA GLU A 296 31.74 -7.57 4.79
C GLU A 296 31.67 -9.06 5.09
N ARG A 297 31.30 -9.43 6.31
CA ARG A 297 31.15 -10.81 6.78
C ARG A 297 29.70 -11.24 6.95
N GLY A 298 28.83 -10.67 6.15
CA GLY A 298 27.39 -10.82 6.31
C GLY A 298 26.90 -12.26 6.18
N ASP A 299 27.50 -13.07 5.34
CA ASP A 299 27.13 -14.50 5.20
C ASP A 299 27.51 -15.32 6.46
N GLU A 300 28.69 -15.05 7.02
CA GLU A 300 29.14 -15.64 8.29
C GLU A 300 28.20 -15.23 9.42
N LEU A 301 27.90 -13.92 9.53
CA LEU A 301 27.05 -13.38 10.57
C LEU A 301 25.59 -13.86 10.43
N SER A 302 25.04 -13.85 9.21
CA SER A 302 23.70 -14.35 8.96
C SER A 302 23.55 -15.83 9.33
N THR A 303 24.56 -16.64 9.05
CA THR A 303 24.58 -18.05 9.43
C THR A 303 24.62 -18.20 10.94
N LEU A 304 25.49 -17.49 11.61
CA LEU A 304 25.62 -17.46 13.07
C LEU A 304 24.31 -17.08 13.76
N LEU A 305 23.66 -15.98 13.30
CA LEU A 305 22.37 -15.58 13.83
C LEU A 305 21.27 -16.62 13.57
N GLY A 306 21.32 -17.27 12.40
CA GLY A 306 20.37 -18.35 12.08
C GLY A 306 20.50 -19.55 13.03
N GLU A 307 21.73 -19.93 13.39
CA GLU A 307 22.01 -20.99 14.36
C GLU A 307 21.61 -20.59 15.78
N LEU A 308 21.89 -19.34 16.16
CA LEU A 308 21.54 -18.79 17.47
C LEU A 308 20.02 -18.82 17.69
N PHE A 309 19.24 -18.30 16.76
CA PHE A 309 17.78 -18.18 16.92
C PHE A 309 17.07 -19.53 16.92
N LEU A 310 17.67 -20.59 16.37
CA LEU A 310 17.16 -21.97 16.47
C LEU A 310 17.28 -22.57 17.88
N ARG A 311 17.97 -21.92 18.83
CA ARG A 311 18.17 -22.46 20.20
C ARG A 311 17.00 -22.19 21.13
N ASP A 312 16.10 -21.24 20.78
CA ASP A 312 14.95 -20.90 21.63
C ASP A 312 13.72 -20.55 20.79
N THR A 313 12.56 -20.39 21.44
CA THR A 313 11.29 -20.03 20.80
C THR A 313 11.26 -18.58 20.36
N ALA A 314 10.42 -18.27 19.37
CA ALA A 314 10.22 -16.89 18.91
C ALA A 314 9.76 -15.96 20.04
N GLU A 315 8.86 -16.42 20.91
CA GLU A 315 8.37 -15.62 22.05
C GLU A 315 9.48 -15.34 23.07
N SER A 316 10.32 -16.33 23.38
CA SER A 316 11.46 -16.15 24.29
C SER A 316 12.46 -15.12 23.75
N TRP A 317 12.79 -15.22 22.44
CA TRP A 317 13.68 -14.27 21.80
C TRP A 317 13.11 -12.84 21.78
N VAL A 318 11.82 -12.67 21.45
CA VAL A 318 11.18 -11.35 21.44
C VAL A 318 11.25 -10.72 22.84
N ARG A 319 10.90 -11.47 23.88
CA ARG A 319 10.96 -10.97 25.26
C ARG A 319 12.40 -10.61 25.67
N ARG A 320 13.37 -11.49 25.38
CA ARG A 320 14.77 -11.33 25.76
C ARG A 320 15.44 -10.17 25.05
N LEU A 321 15.28 -10.08 23.74
CA LEU A 321 15.85 -9.01 22.92
C LEU A 321 15.18 -7.67 23.22
N GLY A 322 13.85 -7.66 23.40
CA GLY A 322 13.12 -6.47 23.77
C GLY A 322 13.53 -5.87 25.13
N ALA A 323 13.94 -6.71 26.10
CA ALA A 323 14.49 -6.25 27.38
C ALA A 323 15.85 -5.50 27.24
N HIS A 324 16.50 -5.60 26.09
CA HIS A 324 17.76 -4.92 25.75
C HIS A 324 17.58 -3.87 24.63
N ASP A 325 16.36 -3.40 24.42
CA ASP A 325 16.01 -2.37 23.41
C ASP A 325 16.39 -2.78 21.98
N VAL A 326 16.28 -4.07 21.65
CA VAL A 326 16.54 -4.58 20.30
C VAL A 326 15.23 -4.66 19.52
N PRO A 327 15.12 -4.03 18.34
CA PRO A 327 13.94 -4.15 17.49
C PRO A 327 13.74 -5.59 17.00
N VAL A 328 12.70 -6.23 17.49
CA VAL A 328 12.35 -7.61 17.16
C VAL A 328 10.84 -7.82 17.27
N GLN A 329 10.27 -8.54 16.32
CA GLN A 329 8.86 -8.93 16.33
C GLN A 329 8.69 -10.37 15.88
N ARG A 330 7.65 -11.02 16.40
CA ARG A 330 7.22 -12.32 15.90
C ARG A 330 6.45 -12.16 14.59
N VAL A 331 6.76 -13.01 13.62
CA VAL A 331 6.03 -13.11 12.34
C VAL A 331 4.99 -14.22 12.42
#